data_b8e8f682babb3acfddca8cade1c6f125
#
_entry.id   b8e8f682babb3acfddca8cade1c6f125
#
_cell.length_a   1.000
_cell.length_b   1.000
_cell.length_c   1.000
_cell.angle_alpha   90.00
_cell.angle_beta   90.00
_cell.angle_gamma   90.00
#
_symmetry.space_group_name_H-M   'P 1'
#
loop_
_entity.id
_entity.type
_entity.pdbx_description
1 polymer ?
#
loop_
_entity_poly.entity_id
_entity_poly.type
_entity_poly.pdbx_seq_one_letter_code
_entity_poly.pdbx_strand_id
1 'polypeptide(L)'
;MNTKLIIAGPCSFGSYEELYKIASSLKELGVEYLRAGTFKMRTSPYSFQGLREEGMEMLLKIKEELGLKIVTELTTIEQVKKYGNKIDIIQIGTRNMYNYELLKEVGKLKTPVILKRGISATFKNILNYIK
;
A
#
# COMPACT_ATOMS: atom_id res chain seq x y z
N MET A 1 -15.07 -17.35 -12.74
CA MET A 1 -15.31 -17.29 -11.28
C MET A 1 -15.19 -15.87 -10.79
N ASN A 2 -16.24 -15.35 -10.22
CA ASN A 2 -16.25 -13.99 -9.69
C ASN A 2 -15.79 -14.00 -8.22
N THR A 3 -14.47 -14.12 -8.04
CA THR A 3 -13.90 -13.98 -6.70
C THR A 3 -13.69 -12.50 -6.41
N LYS A 4 -14.37 -12.00 -5.41
CA LYS A 4 -14.18 -10.64 -4.96
C LYS A 4 -12.97 -10.58 -4.05
N LEU A 5 -12.07 -9.63 -4.33
CA LEU A 5 -10.93 -9.35 -3.48
C LEU A 5 -11.34 -8.28 -2.47
N ILE A 6 -11.28 -8.61 -1.19
CA ILE A 6 -11.59 -7.66 -0.12
C ILE A 6 -10.27 -7.22 0.51
N ILE A 7 -10.01 -5.92 0.43
CA ILE A 7 -8.85 -5.29 1.03
C ILE A 7 -9.38 -4.30 2.06
N ALA A 8 -9.01 -4.47 3.31
CA ALA A 8 -9.51 -3.61 4.39
C ALA A 8 -8.38 -3.19 5.32
N GLY A 9 -8.57 -2.09 6.00
CA GLY A 9 -7.61 -1.60 6.98
C GLY A 9 -7.60 -0.07 7.08
N PRO A 10 -6.86 0.46 8.06
CA PRO A 10 -6.82 1.89 8.31
C PRO A 10 -6.01 2.64 7.27
N CYS A 11 -6.32 3.92 7.09
CA CYS A 11 -5.53 4.79 6.22
C CYS A 11 -4.10 4.95 6.76
N SER A 12 -3.99 5.04 8.08
CA SER A 12 -2.72 5.10 8.80
C SER A 12 -2.92 4.55 10.22
N PHE A 13 -1.85 4.31 10.93
CA PHE A 13 -1.91 3.81 12.30
C PHE A 13 -0.80 4.46 13.13
N GLY A 14 -1.00 4.57 14.44
CA GLY A 14 -0.08 5.24 15.35
C GLY A 14 0.83 4.31 16.14
N SER A 15 0.48 3.03 16.28
CA SER A 15 1.26 2.07 17.07
C SER A 15 1.06 0.65 16.57
N TYR A 16 1.98 -0.23 16.96
CA TYR A 16 1.87 -1.66 16.69
C TYR A 16 0.63 -2.26 17.36
N GLU A 17 0.35 -1.86 18.59
CA GLU A 17 -0.83 -2.35 19.31
C GLU A 17 -2.14 -2.03 18.61
N GLU A 18 -2.26 -0.81 18.12
CA GLU A 18 -3.41 -0.38 17.33
C GLU A 18 -3.55 -1.20 16.06
N LEU A 19 -2.44 -1.35 15.33
CA LEU A 19 -2.42 -2.13 14.09
C LEU A 19 -2.77 -3.59 14.35
N TYR A 20 -2.19 -4.20 15.37
CA TYR A 20 -2.44 -5.60 15.72
C TYR A 20 -3.92 -5.83 16.05
N LYS A 21 -4.51 -4.93 16.82
CA LYS A 21 -5.93 -5.01 17.20
C LYS A 21 -6.84 -4.97 15.97
N ILE A 22 -6.57 -4.04 15.05
CA ILE A 22 -7.33 -3.92 13.81
C ILE A 22 -7.13 -5.16 12.94
N ALA A 23 -5.89 -5.59 12.77
CA ALA A 23 -5.54 -6.74 11.93
C ALA A 23 -6.16 -8.03 12.47
N SER A 24 -6.13 -8.25 13.78
CA SER A 24 -6.73 -9.42 14.41
C SER A 24 -8.24 -9.46 14.16
N SER A 25 -8.92 -8.32 14.32
CA SER A 25 -10.35 -8.21 14.09
C SER A 25 -10.71 -8.50 12.63
N LEU A 26 -9.92 -7.99 11.69
CA LEU A 26 -10.14 -8.23 10.27
C LEU A 26 -9.94 -9.70 9.91
N LYS A 27 -8.92 -10.33 10.48
CA LYS A 27 -8.66 -11.75 10.28
C LYS A 27 -9.84 -12.62 10.77
N GLU A 28 -10.39 -12.31 11.92
CA GLU A 28 -11.56 -13.00 12.44
C GLU A 28 -12.77 -12.89 11.53
N LEU A 29 -12.89 -11.77 10.80
CA LEU A 29 -13.95 -11.54 9.83
C LEU A 29 -13.70 -12.21 8.48
N GLY A 30 -12.58 -12.93 8.33
CA GLY A 30 -12.24 -13.63 7.10
C GLY A 30 -11.55 -12.76 6.05
N VAL A 31 -11.07 -11.58 6.42
CA VAL A 31 -10.31 -10.71 5.51
C VAL A 31 -8.89 -11.24 5.36
N GLU A 32 -8.43 -11.40 4.13
CA GLU A 32 -7.08 -11.91 3.84
C GLU A 32 -6.05 -10.81 3.58
N TYR A 33 -6.50 -9.65 3.11
CA TYR A 33 -5.63 -8.54 2.71
C TYR A 33 -5.80 -7.36 3.65
N LEU A 34 -4.72 -7.04 4.38
CA LEU A 34 -4.67 -5.85 5.26
C LEU A 34 -4.05 -4.70 4.49
N ARG A 35 -4.77 -3.60 4.39
CA ARG A 35 -4.23 -2.36 3.85
C ARG A 35 -3.94 -1.40 5.00
N ALA A 36 -2.74 -0.88 5.06
CA ALA A 36 -2.39 0.17 6.01
C ALA A 36 -1.27 1.03 5.44
N GLY A 37 -1.33 2.33 5.68
CA GLY A 37 -0.36 3.26 5.13
C GLY A 37 0.75 3.59 6.13
N THR A 38 2.00 3.51 5.68
CA THR A 38 3.18 3.86 6.47
C THR A 38 3.91 5.07 5.88
N PHE A 39 3.83 5.24 4.56
CA PHE A 39 4.40 6.39 3.86
C PHE A 39 3.27 7.21 3.29
N LYS A 40 3.07 8.43 3.81
CA LYS A 40 1.97 9.31 3.41
C LYS A 40 2.51 10.60 2.80
N MET A 41 2.11 10.88 1.57
CA MET A 41 2.34 12.18 0.97
C MET A 41 1.24 13.13 1.42
N ARG A 42 1.62 14.24 2.05
CA ARG A 42 0.69 15.26 2.52
C ARG A 42 1.06 16.61 1.91
N THR A 43 0.06 17.44 1.71
CA THR A 43 0.28 18.80 1.20
C THR A 43 0.83 19.73 2.27
N SER A 44 0.56 19.45 3.55
CA SER A 44 1.09 20.21 4.67
C SER A 44 2.21 19.45 5.37
N PRO A 45 3.35 20.08 5.63
CA PRO A 45 4.44 19.43 6.38
C PRO A 45 4.07 19.16 7.84
N TYR A 46 3.04 19.81 8.35
CA TYR A 46 2.57 19.60 9.73
C TYR A 46 1.59 18.43 9.85
N SER A 47 1.13 17.86 8.75
CA SER A 47 0.25 16.70 8.77
C SER A 47 1.04 15.43 9.07
N PHE A 48 0.40 14.48 9.76
CA PHE A 48 0.99 13.17 10.02
C PHE A 48 1.27 12.44 8.70
N GLN A 49 2.53 12.08 8.46
CA GLN A 49 2.97 11.48 7.22
C GLN A 49 3.17 9.95 7.31
N GLY A 50 2.69 9.33 8.38
CA GLY A 50 2.83 7.90 8.63
C GLY A 50 4.07 7.58 9.46
N LEU A 51 4.17 6.35 9.90
CA LEU A 51 5.29 5.85 10.70
C LEU A 51 6.52 5.49 9.86
N ARG A 52 6.39 5.57 8.53
CA ARG A 52 7.47 5.31 7.58
C ARG A 52 8.08 3.91 7.76
N GLU A 53 9.40 3.80 7.83
CA GLU A 53 10.09 2.51 7.90
C GLU A 53 9.73 1.72 9.15
N GLU A 54 9.59 2.38 10.29
CA GLU A 54 9.14 1.74 11.53
C GLU A 54 7.76 1.10 11.33
N GLY A 55 6.86 1.83 10.70
CA GLY A 55 5.53 1.32 10.38
C GLY A 55 5.57 0.16 9.41
N MET A 56 6.48 0.18 8.44
CA MET A 56 6.65 -0.93 7.50
C MET A 56 7.12 -2.20 8.22
N GLU A 57 8.03 -2.08 9.16
CA GLU A 57 8.47 -3.22 9.96
C GLU A 57 7.31 -3.81 10.77
N MET A 58 6.45 -2.94 11.32
CA MET A 58 5.25 -3.37 12.02
C MET A 58 4.30 -4.15 11.11
N LEU A 59 4.10 -3.68 9.88
CA LEU A 59 3.26 -4.37 8.89
C LEU A 59 3.83 -5.75 8.54
N LEU A 60 5.13 -5.83 8.32
CA LEU A 60 5.77 -7.10 7.99
C LEU A 60 5.70 -8.09 9.16
N LYS A 61 5.77 -7.59 10.38
CA LYS A 61 5.60 -8.40 11.59
C LYS A 61 4.17 -8.95 11.69
N ILE A 62 3.17 -8.12 11.40
CA ILE A 62 1.77 -8.55 11.34
C ILE A 62 1.58 -9.65 10.29
N LYS A 63 2.21 -9.50 9.13
CA LYS A 63 2.18 -10.51 8.08
C LYS A 63 2.67 -11.86 8.58
N GLU A 64 3.79 -11.87 9.29
CA GLU A 64 4.35 -13.09 9.87
C GLU A 64 3.47 -13.68 10.96
N GLU A 65 3.02 -12.85 11.90
CA GLU A 65 2.28 -13.32 13.08
C GLU A 65 0.85 -13.75 12.76
N LEU A 66 0.16 -13.04 11.90
CA LEU A 66 -1.25 -13.28 11.61
C LEU A 66 -1.52 -13.95 10.26
N GLY A 67 -0.51 -14.05 9.42
CA GLY A 67 -0.65 -14.65 8.10
C GLY A 67 -1.48 -13.81 7.13
N LEU A 68 -1.64 -12.51 7.39
CA LEU A 68 -2.34 -11.61 6.49
C LEU A 68 -1.43 -11.18 5.35
N LYS A 69 -2.03 -10.95 4.19
CA LYS A 69 -1.34 -10.36 3.04
C LYS A 69 -1.38 -8.86 3.18
N ILE A 70 -0.29 -8.18 2.81
CA ILE A 70 -0.12 -6.75 3.04
C ILE A 70 -0.28 -5.95 1.76
N VAL A 71 -1.09 -4.90 1.86
CA VAL A 71 -1.27 -3.90 0.80
C VAL A 71 -0.87 -2.55 1.39
N THR A 72 0.11 -1.90 0.79
CA THR A 72 0.53 -0.58 1.29
C THR A 72 1.07 0.28 0.15
N GLU A 73 1.02 1.59 0.37
CA GLU A 73 1.52 2.55 -0.59
C GLU A 73 3.02 2.71 -0.48
N LEU A 74 3.70 2.70 -1.62
CA LEU A 74 5.10 3.06 -1.72
C LEU A 74 5.22 4.34 -2.54
N THR A 75 6.08 5.25 -2.11
CA THR A 75 6.16 6.60 -2.69
C THR A 75 7.50 6.93 -3.35
N THR A 76 8.53 6.12 -3.10
CA THR A 76 9.86 6.35 -3.67
C THR A 76 10.43 5.08 -4.27
N ILE A 77 11.41 5.26 -5.19
CA ILE A 77 12.13 4.15 -5.80
C ILE A 77 12.88 3.32 -4.74
N GLU A 78 13.44 3.98 -3.74
CA GLU A 78 14.14 3.32 -2.66
C GLU A 78 13.24 2.38 -1.87
N GLN A 79 12.02 2.84 -1.58
CA GLN A 79 11.02 2.01 -0.90
C GLN A 79 10.62 0.81 -1.74
N VAL A 80 10.46 1.00 -3.05
CA VAL A 80 10.12 -0.08 -3.97
C VAL A 80 11.22 -1.14 -3.99
N LYS A 81 12.48 -0.72 -4.05
CA LYS A 81 13.62 -1.64 -4.03
C LYS A 81 13.72 -2.41 -2.71
N LYS A 82 13.45 -1.73 -1.59
CA LYS A 82 13.57 -2.33 -0.26
C LYS A 82 12.40 -3.22 0.11
N TYR A 83 11.18 -2.79 -0.20
CA TYR A 83 9.96 -3.45 0.28
C TYR A 83 9.08 -4.08 -0.79
N GLY A 84 9.30 -3.75 -2.06
CA GLY A 84 8.40 -4.16 -3.14
C GLY A 84 8.19 -5.68 -3.25
N ASN A 85 9.18 -6.48 -2.91
CA ASN A 85 9.08 -7.93 -2.92
C ASN A 85 8.61 -8.53 -1.59
N LYS A 86 8.49 -7.72 -0.55
CA LYS A 86 8.12 -8.17 0.79
C LYS A 86 6.64 -8.01 1.09
N ILE A 87 5.95 -7.19 0.31
CA ILE A 87 4.52 -6.95 0.43
C ILE A 87 3.78 -7.66 -0.70
N ASP A 88 2.48 -7.80 -0.56
CA ASP A 88 1.69 -8.61 -1.50
C ASP A 88 1.09 -7.79 -2.63
N ILE A 89 0.71 -6.55 -2.36
CA ILE A 89 0.22 -5.61 -3.36
C ILE A 89 0.79 -4.22 -3.08
N ILE A 90 1.38 -3.61 -4.10
CA ILE A 90 1.88 -2.23 -4.01
C ILE A 90 0.76 -1.28 -4.42
N GLN A 91 0.45 -0.31 -3.57
CA GLN A 91 -0.47 0.77 -3.92
C GLN A 91 0.32 1.98 -4.37
N ILE A 92 -0.04 2.52 -5.53
CA ILE A 92 0.48 3.80 -6.01
C ILE A 92 -0.61 4.84 -5.82
N GLY A 93 -0.33 5.84 -4.98
CA GLY A 93 -1.30 6.87 -4.64
C GLY A 93 -1.57 7.82 -5.80
N THR A 94 -2.70 8.52 -5.72
CA THR A 94 -3.16 9.48 -6.72
C THR A 94 -2.09 10.52 -7.09
N ARG A 95 -1.34 11.00 -6.09
CA ARG A 95 -0.31 12.03 -6.31
C ARG A 95 0.90 11.51 -7.08
N ASN A 96 1.11 10.20 -7.12
CA ASN A 96 2.23 9.56 -7.81
C ASN A 96 1.84 8.91 -9.14
N MET A 97 0.61 9.11 -9.61
CA MET A 97 0.15 8.51 -10.85
C MET A 97 1.01 8.91 -12.05
N TYR A 98 1.57 10.10 -12.06
CA TYR A 98 2.42 10.60 -13.13
C TYR A 98 3.91 10.53 -12.81
N ASN A 99 4.29 9.88 -11.72
CA ASN A 99 5.68 9.67 -11.37
C ASN A 99 6.22 8.47 -12.15
N TYR A 100 6.65 8.72 -13.38
CA TYR A 100 7.05 7.67 -14.32
C TYR A 100 8.24 6.85 -13.85
N GLU A 101 9.19 7.48 -13.17
CA GLU A 101 10.36 6.75 -12.63
C GLU A 101 9.96 5.75 -11.58
N LEU A 102 9.03 6.12 -10.71
CA LEU A 102 8.47 5.23 -9.70
C LEU A 102 7.71 4.08 -10.37
N LEU A 103 6.87 4.40 -11.36
CA LEU A 103 6.07 3.41 -12.08
C LEU A 103 6.94 2.41 -12.84
N LYS A 104 8.03 2.87 -13.42
CA LYS A 104 9.00 1.99 -14.10
C LYS A 104 9.65 1.01 -13.12
N GLU A 105 10.04 1.50 -11.96
CA GLU A 105 10.65 0.65 -10.94
C GLU A 105 9.69 -0.41 -10.43
N VAL A 106 8.44 -0.02 -10.17
CA VAL A 106 7.37 -0.94 -9.77
C VAL A 106 7.11 -1.99 -10.87
N GLY A 107 7.14 -1.56 -12.12
CA GLY A 107 6.90 -2.44 -13.26
C GLY A 107 7.96 -3.53 -13.45
N LYS A 108 9.14 -3.38 -12.86
CA LYS A 108 10.19 -4.41 -12.89
C LYS A 108 9.89 -5.57 -11.95
N LEU A 109 8.97 -5.39 -11.02
CA LEU A 109 8.62 -6.40 -10.04
C LEU A 109 7.46 -7.27 -10.53
N LYS A 110 7.34 -8.47 -9.94
CA LYS A 110 6.19 -9.34 -10.17
C LYS A 110 5.04 -9.06 -9.22
N THR A 111 5.25 -8.18 -8.25
CA THR A 111 4.24 -7.81 -7.25
C THR A 111 3.08 -7.09 -7.91
N PRO A 112 1.82 -7.51 -7.68
CA PRO A 112 0.65 -6.81 -8.20
C PRO A 112 0.57 -5.37 -7.71
N VAL A 113 -0.03 -4.51 -8.51
CA VAL A 113 -0.09 -3.07 -8.24
C VAL A 113 -1.53 -2.58 -8.31
N ILE A 114 -1.92 -1.76 -7.34
CA ILE A 114 -3.14 -0.98 -7.38
C ILE A 114 -2.74 0.45 -7.73
N LEU A 115 -3.12 0.91 -8.91
CA LEU A 115 -2.86 2.28 -9.35
C LEU A 115 -4.11 3.12 -9.14
N LYS A 116 -4.01 4.09 -8.24
CA LYS A 116 -5.12 5.02 -8.02
C LYS A 116 -5.15 6.07 -9.12
N ARG A 117 -6.36 6.38 -9.60
CA ARG A 117 -6.55 7.40 -10.63
C ARG A 117 -6.12 8.77 -10.10
N GLY A 118 -5.40 9.53 -10.94
CA GLY A 118 -5.04 10.91 -10.64
C GLY A 118 -6.26 11.81 -10.56
N ILE A 119 -6.15 12.91 -9.84
CA ILE A 119 -7.27 13.83 -9.57
C ILE A 119 -7.94 14.32 -10.86
N SER A 120 -7.16 14.62 -11.89
CA SER A 120 -7.65 15.10 -13.19
C SER A 120 -7.47 14.08 -14.31
N ALA A 121 -7.16 12.82 -13.98
CA ALA A 121 -6.90 11.80 -15.00
C ALA A 121 -8.18 11.26 -15.61
N THR A 122 -8.15 11.06 -16.93
CA THR A 122 -9.23 10.37 -17.63
C THR A 122 -8.99 8.86 -17.60
N PHE A 123 -10.02 8.09 -17.93
CA PHE A 123 -9.89 6.64 -18.06
C PHE A 123 -8.82 6.25 -19.08
N LYS A 124 -8.73 6.99 -20.16
CA LYS A 124 -7.72 6.79 -21.20
C LYS A 124 -6.30 6.96 -20.66
N ASN A 125 -6.08 7.95 -19.79
CA ASN A 125 -4.77 8.15 -19.17
C ASN A 125 -4.37 6.92 -18.36
N ILE A 126 -5.29 6.37 -17.56
CA ILE A 126 -5.02 5.18 -16.75
C ILE A 126 -4.64 3.99 -17.62
N LEU A 127 -5.39 3.74 -18.69
CA LEU A 127 -5.14 2.62 -19.58
C LEU A 127 -3.77 2.68 -20.25
N ASN A 128 -3.24 3.89 -20.49
CA ASN A 128 -1.93 4.05 -21.07
C ASN A 128 -0.79 3.61 -20.13
N TYR A 129 -1.02 3.56 -18.81
CA TYR A 129 -0.01 3.15 -17.84
C TYR A 129 -0.04 1.66 -17.50
N ILE A 130 -1.08 0.95 -17.90
CA ILE A 130 -1.23 -0.48 -17.61
C ILE A 130 -0.50 -1.34 -18.65
N LYS A 131 -0.14 -0.75 -19.76
CA LYS A 131 0.53 -1.48 -20.85
C LYS A 131 2.01 -1.66 -20.62
#